data_ddb9437f2f210d56551bc07a7af585ec
#
_entry.id   ddb9437f2f210d56551bc07a7af585ec
#
_cell.length_a   1.000
_cell.length_b   1.000
_cell.length_c   1.000
_cell.angle_alpha   90.00
_cell.angle_beta   90.00
_cell.angle_gamma   90.00
#
_symmetry.space_group_name_H-M   'P 1'
#
loop_
_entity.id
_entity.type
_entity.pdbx_description
1 polymer ?
#
loop_
_entity_poly.entity_id
_entity_poly.type
_entity_poly.pdbx_seq_one_letter_code
_entity_poly.pdbx_strand_id
1 'polypeptide(L)'
;MQSKNKIQTQPIEDFIARVRTAKSKQDKNITMTIKDAELLSASLSQTMTRLVSVQEEIIEALKTAQQAQTINIEMDGGNFSK
;
A
#
# COMPACT_ATOMS: atom_id res chain seq x y z
N MET A 1 1.53 18.45 -12.09
CA MET A 1 1.66 18.21 -11.67
C MET A 1 1.33 17.39 -11.01
N GLN A 2 1.18 16.91 -10.71
CA GLN A 2 0.90 16.17 -10.18
C GLN A 2 1.68 15.16 -9.91
N SER A 3 2.59 15.01 -10.34
CA SER A 3 3.44 13.97 -10.12
C SER A 3 3.90 13.87 -8.72
N LYS A 4 3.79 14.87 -7.95
CA LYS A 4 4.21 14.77 -6.61
C LYS A 4 3.36 13.81 -5.84
N ASN A 5 2.22 13.42 -6.35
CA ASN A 5 1.40 12.45 -5.68
C ASN A 5 1.57 11.09 -6.26
N LYS A 6 2.49 10.95 -7.20
CA LYS A 6 2.65 9.70 -7.85
C LYS A 6 3.60 8.82 -7.09
N ILE A 7 3.23 7.60 -6.84
CA ILE A 7 4.08 6.66 -6.16
C ILE A 7 5.07 6.05 -7.12
N GLN A 8 6.32 5.98 -6.72
CA GLN A 8 7.34 5.39 -7.54
C GLN A 8 7.33 3.91 -7.30
N THR A 9 6.72 3.16 -8.17
CA THR A 9 6.61 1.71 -7.98
C THR A 9 7.70 0.91 -8.67
N GLN A 10 8.51 1.55 -9.50
CA GLN A 10 9.52 0.80 -10.25
C GLN A 10 10.46 -0.02 -9.36
N PRO A 11 10.97 0.52 -8.24
CA PRO A 11 11.84 -0.29 -7.40
C PRO A 11 11.12 -1.51 -6.83
N ILE A 12 9.83 -1.37 -6.55
CA ILE A 12 9.05 -2.50 -6.04
C ILE A 12 8.88 -3.54 -7.13
N GLU A 13 8.59 -3.10 -8.35
CA GLU A 13 8.41 -4.02 -9.46
C GLU A 13 9.70 -4.74 -9.78
N ASP A 14 10.82 -4.02 -9.71
CA ASP A 14 12.11 -4.64 -9.96
C ASP A 14 12.42 -5.70 -8.91
N PHE A 15 12.08 -5.41 -7.66
CA PHE A 15 12.31 -6.37 -6.60
C PHE A 15 11.46 -7.61 -6.81
N ILE A 16 10.21 -7.43 -7.17
CA ILE A 16 9.31 -8.56 -7.44
C ILE A 16 9.89 -9.42 -8.56
N ALA A 17 10.39 -8.79 -9.61
CA ALA A 17 10.97 -9.54 -10.72
C ALA A 17 12.19 -10.33 -10.26
N ARG A 18 13.02 -9.75 -9.38
CA ARG A 18 14.17 -10.46 -8.86
C ARG A 18 13.77 -11.67 -8.07
N VAL A 19 12.73 -11.53 -7.26
CA VAL A 19 12.23 -12.64 -6.46
C VAL A 19 11.75 -13.77 -7.37
N ARG A 20 11.02 -13.43 -8.41
CA ARG A 20 10.51 -14.44 -9.31
C ARG A 20 11.64 -15.17 -10.02
N THR A 21 12.65 -14.43 -10.45
CA THR A 21 13.78 -15.04 -11.11
C THR A 21 14.54 -15.95 -10.16
N ALA A 22 14.78 -15.49 -8.94
CA ALA A 22 15.51 -16.29 -7.96
C ALA A 22 14.73 -17.55 -7.63
N LYS A 23 13.43 -17.43 -7.50
CA LYS A 23 12.62 -18.58 -7.17
C LYS A 23 12.64 -19.58 -8.32
N SER A 24 12.59 -19.09 -9.54
CA SER A 24 12.63 -19.95 -10.71
C SER A 24 13.94 -20.71 -10.79
N LYS A 25 15.04 -20.09 -10.35
CA LYS A 25 16.33 -20.75 -10.36
C LYS A 25 16.59 -21.51 -9.08
N GLN A 26 15.65 -21.47 -8.16
CA GLN A 26 15.80 -22.16 -6.87
C GLN A 26 16.91 -21.59 -6.03
N ASP A 27 17.19 -20.32 -6.20
CA ASP A 27 18.17 -19.62 -5.38
C ASP A 27 17.61 -19.49 -3.98
N LYS A 28 18.49 -19.48 -2.99
CA LYS A 28 18.03 -19.32 -1.64
C LYS A 28 18.19 -17.91 -1.13
N ASN A 29 18.89 -17.09 -1.85
CA ASN A 29 19.14 -15.72 -1.42
C ASN A 29 19.01 -14.76 -2.56
N ILE A 30 18.74 -13.51 -2.22
CA ILE A 30 18.74 -12.44 -3.19
C ILE A 30 19.71 -11.43 -2.70
N THR A 31 20.59 -10.97 -3.56
CA THR A 31 21.58 -9.95 -3.22
C THR A 31 21.26 -8.68 -3.95
N MET A 32 21.34 -7.56 -3.27
CA MET A 32 21.15 -6.29 -3.92
C MET A 32 22.05 -5.26 -3.27
N THR A 33 22.36 -4.21 -4.02
CA THR A 33 23.21 -3.16 -3.49
C THR A 33 22.46 -2.34 -2.47
N ILE A 34 23.20 -1.63 -1.65
CA ILE A 34 22.57 -0.74 -0.67
C ILE A 34 21.76 0.31 -1.40
N LYS A 35 22.26 0.80 -2.53
CA LYS A 35 21.51 1.79 -3.29
C LYS A 35 20.18 1.24 -3.74
N ASP A 36 20.15 0.02 -4.27
CA ASP A 36 18.91 -0.58 -4.71
C ASP A 36 17.98 -0.81 -3.53
N ALA A 37 18.54 -1.23 -2.40
CA ALA A 37 17.73 -1.46 -1.22
C ALA A 37 17.15 -0.16 -0.70
N GLU A 38 17.89 0.93 -0.79
CA GLU A 38 17.37 2.23 -0.38
C GLU A 38 16.24 2.68 -1.27
N LEU A 39 16.37 2.47 -2.57
CA LEU A 39 15.30 2.83 -3.48
C LEU A 39 14.04 2.03 -3.19
N LEU A 40 14.21 0.76 -2.92
CA LEU A 40 13.08 -0.09 -2.58
C LEU A 40 12.44 0.37 -1.27
N SER A 41 13.26 0.67 -0.29
CA SER A 41 12.79 1.11 0.99
C SER A 41 12.00 2.41 0.87
N ALA A 42 12.50 3.36 0.08
CA ALA A 42 11.83 4.63 -0.12
C ALA A 42 10.49 4.43 -0.83
N SER A 43 10.48 3.53 -1.81
CA SER A 43 9.27 3.25 -2.57
C SER A 43 8.21 2.60 -1.68
N LEU A 44 8.62 1.67 -0.83
CA LEU A 44 7.70 1.02 0.08
C LEU A 44 7.16 2.01 1.12
N SER A 45 8.03 2.85 1.64
CA SER A 45 7.64 3.84 2.61
C SER A 45 6.62 4.81 2.01
N GLN A 46 6.84 5.23 0.78
CA GLN A 46 5.92 6.10 0.10
C GLN A 46 4.57 5.44 -0.10
N THR A 47 4.59 4.17 -0.49
CA THR A 47 3.37 3.41 -0.71
C THR A 47 2.57 3.26 0.59
N MET A 48 3.26 2.95 1.66
CA MET A 48 2.59 2.75 2.94
C MET A 48 1.99 4.05 3.45
N THR A 49 2.70 5.15 3.26
CA THR A 49 2.18 6.44 3.67
C THR A 49 0.93 6.79 2.88
N ARG A 50 0.96 6.50 1.59
CA ARG A 50 -0.17 6.81 0.74
C ARG A 50 -1.39 5.96 1.12
N LEU A 51 -1.17 4.70 1.47
CA LEU A 51 -2.26 3.84 1.87
C LEU A 51 -2.94 4.36 3.13
N VAL A 52 -2.16 4.79 4.10
CA VAL A 52 -2.72 5.33 5.33
C VAL A 52 -3.52 6.59 5.03
N SER A 53 -2.99 7.45 4.18
CA SER A 53 -3.68 8.68 3.82
C SER A 53 -5.01 8.39 3.14
N VAL A 54 -5.04 7.44 2.24
CA VAL A 54 -6.27 7.08 1.54
C VAL A 54 -7.29 6.50 2.50
N GLN A 55 -6.85 5.68 3.44
CA GLN A 55 -7.76 5.12 4.42
C GLN A 55 -8.37 6.22 5.27
N GLU A 56 -7.59 7.20 5.64
CA GLU A 56 -8.10 8.30 6.44
C GLU A 56 -9.13 9.10 5.67
N GLU A 57 -8.89 9.29 4.37
CA GLU A 57 -9.84 10.01 3.54
C GLU A 57 -11.15 9.25 3.43
N ILE A 58 -11.08 7.95 3.30
CA ILE A 58 -12.27 7.13 3.20
C ILE A 58 -13.05 7.18 4.50
N ILE A 59 -12.38 7.10 5.61
CA ILE A 59 -13.04 7.15 6.90
C ILE A 59 -13.75 8.49 7.10
N GLU A 60 -13.10 9.58 6.71
CA GLU A 60 -13.72 10.89 6.82
C GLU A 60 -14.95 11.00 5.93
N ALA A 61 -14.86 10.47 4.74
CA ALA A 61 -15.99 10.51 3.81
C ALA A 61 -17.18 9.72 4.37
N LEU A 62 -16.89 8.58 4.98
CA LEU A 62 -17.93 7.77 5.57
C LEU A 62 -18.59 8.47 6.75
N LYS A 63 -17.79 9.12 7.57
CA LYS A 63 -18.34 9.85 8.69
C LYS A 63 -19.24 10.97 8.21
N THR A 64 -18.83 11.69 7.21
CA THR A 64 -19.62 12.78 6.66
C THR A 64 -20.92 12.26 6.10
N ALA A 65 -20.88 11.15 5.39
CA ALA A 65 -22.07 10.58 4.81
C ALA A 65 -23.04 10.14 5.89
N GLN A 66 -22.54 9.55 6.96
CA GLN A 66 -23.39 9.11 8.03
C GLN A 66 -24.03 10.29 8.72
N GLN A 67 -23.28 11.34 8.93
CA GLN A 67 -23.82 12.51 9.57
C GLN A 67 -24.89 13.15 8.71
N ALA A 68 -24.67 13.17 7.42
CA ALA A 68 -25.61 13.82 6.54
C ALA A 68 -26.91 13.04 6.41
N GLN A 69 -26.81 11.73 6.47
CA GLN A 69 -28.01 10.95 6.25
C GLN A 69 -28.53 10.31 7.50
N THR A 70 -27.84 10.43 8.56
CA THR A 70 -28.29 9.84 9.80
C THR A 70 -28.47 8.36 9.66
N ILE A 71 -27.77 7.73 8.82
CA ILE A 71 -27.93 6.36 8.63
C ILE A 71 -27.32 5.60 9.73
N ASN A 72 -28.00 4.66 10.29
CA ASN A 72 -27.48 3.91 11.33
C ASN A 72 -27.00 2.64 10.80
N ILE A 73 -25.81 2.50 10.44
CA ILE A 73 -25.33 1.38 9.92
C ILE A 73 -24.87 0.49 10.94
N GLU A 74 -25.48 -0.37 11.40
CA GLU A 74 -25.12 -1.18 12.28
C GLU A 74 -24.36 -2.18 11.86
N MET A 75 -23.65 -2.30 11.35
CA MET A 75 -22.91 -3.19 10.90
C MET A 75 -22.62 -4.07 11.67
N ASP A 76 -22.71 -4.20 12.24
CA ASP A 76 -22.47 -4.98 12.94
C ASP A 76 -21.84 -5.64 12.72
N GLY A 77 -21.44 -5.22 12.61
CA GLY A 77 -20.71 -5.64 12.40
C GLY A 77 -20.63 -6.63 12.70
N GLY A 78 -20.67 -6.67 13.21
CA GLY A 78 -20.59 -7.64 13.58
C GLY A 78 -20.77 -8.49 12.69
N ASN A 79 -21.13 -8.41 12.05
CA ASN A 79 -21.38 -9.15 11.28
C ASN A 79 -20.34 -9.54 10.63
N PHE A 80 -19.55 -8.99 10.38
CA PHE A 80 -18.58 -9.40 9.71
C PHE A 80 -17.56 -9.66 10.46
N SER A 81 -17.64 -9.67 11.28
CA SER A 81 -16.72 -9.86 11.99
C SER A 81 -16.78 -11.07 12.45
N LYS A 82 -17.03 -11.42 12.26
CA LYS A 82 -17.08 -12.31 12.72
C LYS A 82 -16.88 -12.83 12.46
#